data_c5652dbb3201dee2698bd0925e1eeaa5
#
_entry.id   c5652dbb3201dee2698bd0925e1eeaa5
#
_cell.length_a   1.000
_cell.length_b   1.000
_cell.length_c   1.000
_cell.angle_alpha   90.00
_cell.angle_beta   90.00
_cell.angle_gamma   90.00
#
_symmetry.space_group_name_H-M   'P 1'
#
loop_
_entity.id
_entity.type
_entity.pdbx_description
1 polymer ?
#
loop_
_entity_poly.entity_id
_entity_poly.type
_entity_poly.pdbx_seq_one_letter_code
_entity_poly.pdbx_strand_id
1 'polypeptide(L)'
;MIFVAIDPGLSGAVAALDENGNILALQETPTLLVKKGKKNRHVYVPSAMKCLLEPLKQIYKPSCITERKIVVTDGDYEPVLLTLENVHAMPGQGVTSMFSMGRGLGLWEGIAITLGFPLQYVEPVVWKRAVQIPTGSGKGASVVRAAQLFPTAGLRRKSEDGKADALLIAEYARRVKTESW
;
A
#
# COMPACT_ATOMS: atom_id res chain seq x y z
N MET A 1 2.61 -14.34 -9.14
CA MET A 1 3.20 -13.31 -8.23
C MET A 1 2.09 -12.43 -7.67
N ILE A 2 2.19 -12.01 -6.41
CA ILE A 2 1.21 -11.12 -5.78
C ILE A 2 1.86 -9.75 -5.56
N PHE A 3 1.14 -8.70 -5.92
CA PHE A 3 1.56 -7.32 -5.79
C PHE A 3 0.76 -6.65 -4.69
N VAL A 4 1.38 -6.47 -3.52
CA VAL A 4 0.80 -5.75 -2.40
C VAL A 4 1.24 -4.30 -2.46
N ALA A 5 0.34 -3.37 -2.23
CA ALA A 5 0.68 -1.95 -2.16
C ALA A 5 0.01 -1.26 -0.98
N ILE A 6 0.67 -0.24 -0.45
CA ILE A 6 0.22 0.52 0.71
C ILE A 6 0.33 2.02 0.44
N ASP A 7 -0.81 2.72 0.55
CA ASP A 7 -0.87 4.15 0.86
C ASP A 7 -0.79 4.31 2.38
N PRO A 8 0.30 4.91 2.95
CA PRO A 8 0.53 4.91 4.39
C PRO A 8 -0.30 5.91 5.19
N GLY A 9 -1.19 6.67 4.57
CA GLY A 9 -2.01 7.69 5.23
C GLY A 9 -3.01 7.14 6.27
N LEU A 10 -3.53 8.02 7.16
CA LEU A 10 -4.66 7.66 8.06
C LEU A 10 -5.93 7.28 7.28
N SER A 11 -6.13 7.87 6.12
CA SER A 11 -7.17 7.52 5.15
C SER A 11 -6.65 6.66 4.01
N GLY A 12 -5.44 6.13 4.16
CA GLY A 12 -4.81 5.25 3.21
C GLY A 12 -5.41 3.84 3.22
N ALA A 13 -4.77 2.93 2.49
CA ALA A 13 -5.27 1.57 2.34
C ALA A 13 -4.15 0.59 1.98
N VAL A 14 -4.48 -0.69 2.07
CA VAL A 14 -3.70 -1.81 1.54
C VAL A 14 -4.49 -2.42 0.39
N ALA A 15 -3.83 -2.64 -0.74
CA ALA A 15 -4.36 -3.39 -1.87
C ALA A 15 -3.45 -4.57 -2.20
N ALA A 16 -4.02 -5.66 -2.71
CA ALA A 16 -3.27 -6.78 -3.25
C ALA A 16 -3.88 -7.21 -4.59
N LEU A 17 -3.05 -7.38 -5.60
CA LEU A 17 -3.41 -7.87 -6.93
C LEU A 17 -2.64 -9.15 -7.24
N ASP A 18 -3.27 -10.06 -7.99
CA ASP A 18 -2.55 -11.14 -8.65
C ASP A 18 -1.85 -10.64 -9.94
N GLU A 19 -1.13 -11.52 -10.62
CA GLU A 19 -0.44 -11.21 -11.87
C GLU A 19 -1.39 -10.83 -13.03
N ASN A 20 -2.65 -11.26 -12.97
CA ASN A 20 -3.67 -10.93 -13.95
C ASN A 20 -4.38 -9.60 -13.66
N GLY A 21 -4.08 -8.98 -12.51
CA GLY A 21 -4.72 -7.75 -12.05
C GLY A 21 -6.05 -7.96 -11.33
N ASN A 22 -6.36 -9.19 -10.91
CA ASN A 22 -7.53 -9.45 -10.06
C ASN A 22 -7.26 -8.95 -8.64
N ILE A 23 -8.27 -8.31 -8.04
CA ILE A 23 -8.17 -7.79 -6.67
C ILE A 23 -8.29 -8.95 -5.68
N LEU A 24 -7.23 -9.22 -4.93
CA LEU A 24 -7.19 -10.21 -3.86
C LEU A 24 -7.56 -9.58 -2.51
N ALA A 25 -7.19 -8.33 -2.28
CA ALA A 25 -7.52 -7.56 -1.08
C ALA A 25 -7.61 -6.07 -1.39
N LEU A 26 -8.51 -5.37 -0.69
CA LEU A 26 -8.62 -3.91 -0.71
C LEU A 26 -9.22 -3.45 0.62
N GLN A 27 -8.39 -2.96 1.54
CA GLN A 27 -8.78 -2.63 2.91
C GLN A 27 -8.22 -1.27 3.32
N GLU A 28 -9.02 -0.47 4.01
CA GLU A 28 -8.57 0.81 4.58
C GLU A 28 -7.55 0.59 5.69
N THR A 29 -6.65 1.56 5.87
CA THR A 29 -5.74 1.59 7.02
C THR A 29 -6.53 1.53 8.32
N PRO A 30 -6.27 0.54 9.20
CA PRO A 30 -6.98 0.43 10.46
C PRO A 30 -6.70 1.62 11.37
N THR A 31 -7.74 2.35 11.70
CA THR A 31 -7.68 3.51 12.59
C THR A 31 -8.75 3.45 13.66
N LEU A 32 -8.47 4.07 14.81
CA LEU A 32 -9.42 4.26 15.89
C LEU A 32 -9.72 5.75 16.04
N LEU A 33 -11.00 6.09 16.19
CA LEU A 33 -11.43 7.45 16.49
C LEU A 33 -11.30 7.69 18.00
N VAL A 34 -10.38 8.55 18.40
CA VAL A 34 -10.16 8.93 19.79
C VAL A 34 -10.58 10.36 20.04
N LYS A 35 -11.19 10.63 21.18
CA LYS A 35 -11.55 11.98 21.63
C LYS A 35 -10.33 12.62 22.28
N LYS A 36 -9.88 13.76 21.77
CA LYS A 36 -8.80 14.57 22.37
C LYS A 36 -9.32 15.98 22.65
N GLY A 37 -9.73 16.22 23.88
CA GLY A 37 -10.43 17.45 24.27
C GLY A 37 -11.78 17.57 23.55
N LYS A 38 -12.00 18.68 22.84
CA LYS A 38 -13.24 18.94 22.06
C LYS A 38 -13.23 18.36 20.64
N LYS A 39 -12.13 17.72 20.19
CA LYS A 39 -11.98 17.21 18.81
C LYS A 39 -11.82 15.70 18.79
N ASN A 40 -12.43 15.08 17.80
CA ASN A 40 -12.16 13.68 17.45
C ASN A 40 -10.94 13.58 16.55
N ARG A 41 -10.14 12.53 16.72
CA ARG A 41 -8.93 12.30 15.95
C ARG A 41 -8.75 10.82 15.63
N HIS A 42 -8.46 10.52 14.39
CA HIS A 42 -8.04 9.17 13.98
C HIS A 42 -6.61 8.90 14.44
N VAL A 43 -6.36 7.71 14.93
CA VAL A 43 -5.02 7.20 15.27
C VAL A 43 -4.86 5.81 14.66
N TYR A 44 -3.64 5.48 14.24
CA TYR A 44 -3.33 4.14 13.74
C TYR A 44 -3.49 3.08 14.81
N VAL A 45 -3.93 1.88 14.41
CA VAL A 45 -4.02 0.68 15.24
C VAL A 45 -2.99 -0.34 14.75
N PRO A 46 -1.73 -0.29 15.24
CA PRO A 46 -0.63 -1.11 14.67
C PRO A 46 -0.89 -2.61 14.71
N SER A 47 -1.56 -3.11 15.74
CA SER A 47 -1.96 -4.53 15.82
C SER A 47 -2.89 -4.94 14.69
N ALA A 48 -3.89 -4.12 14.39
CA ALA A 48 -4.81 -4.38 13.29
C ALA A 48 -4.14 -4.20 11.91
N MET A 49 -3.20 -3.24 11.80
CA MET A 49 -2.38 -3.10 10.58
C MET A 49 -1.55 -4.36 10.33
N LYS A 50 -0.94 -4.94 11.37
CA LYS A 50 -0.23 -6.23 11.26
C LYS A 50 -1.17 -7.34 10.80
N CYS A 51 -2.34 -7.48 11.44
CA CYS A 51 -3.35 -8.49 11.07
C CYS A 51 -3.83 -8.36 9.61
N LEU A 52 -3.76 -7.18 9.02
CA LEU A 52 -4.09 -6.94 7.61
C LEU A 52 -3.06 -7.55 6.64
N LEU A 53 -1.76 -7.45 6.97
CA LEU A 53 -0.68 -7.98 6.15
C LEU A 53 -0.41 -9.47 6.41
N GLU A 54 -0.65 -9.94 7.61
CA GLU A 54 -0.29 -11.31 8.04
C GLU A 54 -0.90 -12.42 7.18
N PRO A 55 -2.17 -12.37 6.71
CA PRO A 55 -2.72 -13.36 5.79
C PRO A 55 -1.99 -13.41 4.44
N LEU A 56 -1.50 -12.27 3.98
CA LEU A 56 -0.75 -12.18 2.73
C LEU A 56 0.64 -12.84 2.84
N LYS A 57 1.16 -12.99 4.06
CA LYS A 57 2.41 -13.71 4.34
C LYS A 57 2.28 -15.23 4.10
N GLN A 58 1.11 -15.80 4.26
CA GLN A 58 0.90 -17.25 4.05
C GLN A 58 1.12 -17.64 2.58
N ILE A 59 1.09 -16.68 1.69
CA ILE A 59 1.39 -16.82 0.28
C ILE A 59 2.91 -16.73 0.04
N TYR A 60 3.65 -16.14 1.00
CA TYR A 60 5.10 -16.01 0.97
C TYR A 60 5.72 -16.63 2.24
N LYS A 61 6.41 -17.76 2.12
CA LYS A 61 7.32 -18.27 3.17
C LYS A 61 8.73 -17.82 2.83
N PRO A 62 9.37 -16.96 3.65
CA PRO A 62 10.79 -16.73 3.51
C PRO A 62 11.52 -18.07 3.70
N SER A 63 12.37 -18.43 2.75
CA SER A 63 13.28 -19.59 2.88
C SER A 63 14.05 -19.44 4.17
N CYS A 64 14.11 -20.50 4.98
CA CYS A 64 14.92 -20.52 6.20
C CYS A 64 16.35 -20.10 5.88
N ILE A 65 16.88 -19.11 6.60
CA ILE A 65 18.30 -18.80 6.60
C ILE A 65 18.97 -19.91 7.43
N THR A 66 19.49 -20.91 6.78
CA THR A 66 20.40 -21.86 7.39
C THR A 66 21.82 -21.51 6.95
N GLU A 67 22.67 -21.18 7.92
CA GLU A 67 24.12 -21.06 7.79
C GLU A 67 24.64 -20.32 6.53
N ARG A 68 24.41 -19.00 6.44
CA ARG A 68 25.00 -18.10 5.45
C ARG A 68 24.65 -18.35 3.97
N LYS A 69 23.71 -19.21 3.66
CA LYS A 69 23.15 -19.36 2.32
C LYS A 69 21.63 -19.19 2.35
N ILE A 70 21.12 -18.30 1.48
CA ILE A 70 19.68 -18.25 1.17
C ILE A 70 19.44 -19.43 0.25
N VAL A 71 18.82 -20.49 0.76
CA VAL A 71 18.37 -21.61 -0.06
C VAL A 71 16.92 -21.29 -0.41
N VAL A 72 16.67 -20.92 -1.66
CA VAL A 72 15.31 -20.85 -2.21
C VAL A 72 14.92 -22.30 -2.53
N THR A 73 14.06 -22.89 -1.70
CA THR A 73 13.43 -24.15 -2.06
C THR A 73 12.20 -23.81 -2.91
N ASP A 74 12.10 -24.40 -4.10
CA ASP A 74 10.91 -24.41 -4.93
C ASP A 74 9.78 -25.10 -4.17
N GLY A 75 9.01 -24.31 -3.44
CA GLY A 75 7.76 -24.72 -2.82
C GLY A 75 6.64 -23.89 -3.40
N ASP A 76 5.45 -24.43 -3.54
CA ASP A 76 4.21 -23.94 -4.14
C ASP A 76 3.70 -22.55 -3.63
N TYR A 77 4.59 -21.56 -3.49
CA TYR A 77 4.24 -20.24 -2.96
C TYR A 77 4.41 -19.18 -4.03
N GLU A 78 3.36 -18.44 -4.27
CA GLU A 78 3.46 -17.26 -5.12
C GLU A 78 4.34 -16.19 -4.46
N PRO A 79 5.38 -15.70 -5.15
CA PRO A 79 6.21 -14.62 -4.63
C PRO A 79 5.36 -13.36 -4.44
N VAL A 80 5.56 -12.68 -3.32
CA VAL A 80 4.88 -11.43 -2.97
C VAL A 80 5.88 -10.29 -3.06
N LEU A 81 5.50 -9.19 -3.71
CA LEU A 81 6.22 -7.93 -3.70
C LEU A 81 5.36 -6.88 -3.01
N LEU A 82 5.88 -6.26 -1.95
CA LEU A 82 5.21 -5.16 -1.26
C LEU A 82 5.78 -3.82 -1.70
N THR A 83 4.93 -2.95 -2.20
CA THR A 83 5.27 -1.59 -2.63
C THR A 83 4.64 -0.58 -1.66
N LEU A 84 5.47 0.22 -1.01
CA LEU A 84 5.07 1.27 -0.09
C LEU A 84 5.24 2.63 -0.75
N GLU A 85 4.20 3.48 -0.72
CA GLU A 85 4.35 4.84 -1.21
C GLU A 85 5.34 5.63 -0.36
N ASN A 86 6.36 6.18 -1.00
CA ASN A 86 7.36 7.00 -0.33
C ASN A 86 6.85 8.44 -0.19
N VAL A 87 6.22 8.72 0.94
CA VAL A 87 5.66 10.05 1.24
C VAL A 87 6.69 10.95 1.90
N HIS A 88 6.75 12.20 1.48
CA HIS A 88 7.67 13.21 2.00
C HIS A 88 6.93 14.37 2.64
N ALA A 89 7.61 15.05 3.56
CA ALA A 89 7.15 16.33 4.08
C ALA A 89 7.16 17.38 2.97
N MET A 90 6.06 18.09 2.79
CA MET A 90 5.91 19.13 1.77
C MET A 90 5.85 20.51 2.40
N PRO A 91 6.49 21.54 1.82
CA PRO A 91 6.31 22.91 2.26
C PRO A 91 4.83 23.31 2.33
N GLY A 92 4.43 23.99 3.41
CA GLY A 92 3.05 24.39 3.63
C GLY A 92 2.13 23.34 4.25
N GLN A 93 2.59 22.10 4.45
CA GLN A 93 1.84 21.11 5.23
C GLN A 93 1.88 21.44 6.73
N GLY A 94 0.76 21.22 7.43
CA GLY A 94 0.72 21.36 8.89
C GLY A 94 1.62 20.33 9.59
N VAL A 95 2.39 20.76 10.59
CA VAL A 95 3.34 19.94 11.36
C VAL A 95 2.69 18.63 11.88
N THR A 96 1.46 18.73 12.40
CA THR A 96 0.71 17.56 12.89
C THR A 96 0.40 16.54 11.78
N SER A 97 0.11 17.03 10.58
CA SER A 97 -0.16 16.18 9.40
C SER A 97 1.11 15.45 8.95
N MET A 98 2.24 16.18 8.87
CA MET A 98 3.54 15.60 8.52
C MET A 98 3.97 14.53 9.52
N PHE A 99 3.86 14.84 10.82
CA PHE A 99 4.18 13.85 11.87
C PHE A 99 3.30 12.60 11.79
N SER A 100 2.00 12.79 11.56
CA SER A 100 1.07 11.65 11.41
C SER A 100 1.40 10.79 10.20
N MET A 101 1.74 11.43 9.07
CA MET A 101 2.09 10.75 7.83
C MET A 101 3.39 9.96 7.97
N GLY A 102 4.46 10.58 8.52
CA GLY A 102 5.72 9.91 8.79
C GLY A 102 5.57 8.75 9.79
N ARG A 103 4.68 8.91 10.80
CA ARG A 103 4.35 7.81 11.71
C ARG A 103 3.66 6.65 10.99
N GLY A 104 2.73 6.92 10.08
CA GLY A 104 2.05 5.89 9.27
C GLY A 104 3.02 5.14 8.39
N LEU A 105 3.90 5.86 7.69
CA LEU A 105 4.97 5.28 6.87
C LEU A 105 5.85 4.34 7.69
N GLY A 106 6.41 4.81 8.81
CA GLY A 106 7.29 4.00 9.66
C GLY A 106 6.59 2.80 10.32
N LEU A 107 5.28 2.90 10.64
CA LEU A 107 4.51 1.75 11.13
C LEU A 107 4.36 0.67 10.05
N TRP A 108 3.96 1.03 8.84
CA TRP A 108 3.81 0.09 7.74
C TRP A 108 5.14 -0.55 7.35
N GLU A 109 6.20 0.26 7.25
CA GLU A 109 7.57 -0.21 7.00
C GLU A 109 8.02 -1.22 8.06
N GLY A 110 7.93 -0.88 9.34
CA GLY A 110 8.32 -1.76 10.44
C GLY A 110 7.53 -3.06 10.48
N ILE A 111 6.21 -3.01 10.21
CA ILE A 111 5.36 -4.21 10.14
C ILE A 111 5.76 -5.08 8.95
N ALA A 112 5.93 -4.48 7.75
CA ALA A 112 6.30 -5.21 6.54
C ALA A 112 7.66 -5.94 6.71
N ILE A 113 8.67 -5.24 7.23
CA ILE A 113 10.01 -5.80 7.49
C ILE A 113 9.93 -6.92 8.54
N THR A 114 9.21 -6.69 9.64
CA THR A 114 9.04 -7.70 10.70
C THR A 114 8.34 -8.97 10.21
N LEU A 115 7.39 -8.81 9.30
CA LEU A 115 6.72 -9.93 8.64
C LEU A 115 7.58 -10.59 7.54
N GLY A 116 8.70 -9.98 7.15
CA GLY A 116 9.63 -10.52 6.14
C GLY A 116 9.15 -10.33 4.70
N PHE A 117 8.37 -9.29 4.41
CA PHE A 117 8.01 -8.95 3.04
C PHE A 117 9.20 -8.35 2.29
N PRO A 118 9.45 -8.74 1.02
CA PRO A 118 10.27 -7.95 0.11
C PRO A 118 9.62 -6.58 -0.08
N LEU A 119 10.31 -5.51 0.33
CA LEU A 119 9.79 -4.16 0.35
C LEU A 119 10.49 -3.30 -0.68
N GLN A 120 9.71 -2.59 -1.50
CA GLN A 120 10.17 -1.51 -2.36
C GLN A 120 9.39 -0.23 -2.10
N TYR A 121 9.99 0.91 -2.45
CA TYR A 121 9.34 2.21 -2.34
C TYR A 121 9.04 2.78 -3.72
N VAL A 122 7.98 3.58 -3.81
CA VAL A 122 7.65 4.31 -5.03
C VAL A 122 7.23 5.74 -4.71
N GLU A 123 7.80 6.69 -5.45
CA GLU A 123 7.42 8.10 -5.34
C GLU A 123 6.03 8.35 -5.96
N PRO A 124 5.22 9.23 -5.35
CA PRO A 124 3.89 9.55 -5.88
C PRO A 124 3.90 9.99 -7.34
N VAL A 125 4.89 10.77 -7.74
CA VAL A 125 5.02 11.26 -9.13
C VAL A 125 5.29 10.13 -10.12
N VAL A 126 5.99 9.09 -9.70
CA VAL A 126 6.39 7.95 -10.56
C VAL A 126 5.17 7.08 -10.87
N TRP A 127 4.50 6.58 -9.84
CA TRP A 127 3.36 5.69 -10.05
C TRP A 127 2.18 6.42 -10.71
N LYS A 128 1.90 7.69 -10.32
CA LYS A 128 0.82 8.49 -10.93
C LYS A 128 1.01 8.65 -12.44
N ARG A 129 2.23 8.93 -12.88
CA ARG A 129 2.56 9.01 -14.30
C ARG A 129 2.35 7.67 -15.00
N ALA A 130 2.84 6.57 -14.41
CA ALA A 130 2.75 5.24 -15.01
C ALA A 130 1.30 4.77 -15.20
N VAL A 131 0.41 5.10 -14.24
CA VAL A 131 -1.03 4.80 -14.39
C VAL A 131 -1.82 5.90 -15.09
N GLN A 132 -1.13 6.87 -15.69
CA GLN A 132 -1.74 7.94 -16.52
C GLN A 132 -2.68 8.88 -15.75
N ILE A 133 -2.30 9.28 -14.53
CA ILE A 133 -2.95 10.38 -13.82
C ILE A 133 -2.23 11.68 -14.22
N PRO A 134 -2.91 12.67 -14.81
CA PRO A 134 -2.27 13.91 -15.22
C PRO A 134 -1.70 14.69 -14.03
N THR A 135 -0.53 15.31 -14.23
CA THR A 135 0.07 16.20 -13.21
C THR A 135 -0.87 17.37 -12.90
N GLY A 136 -1.00 17.71 -11.63
CA GLY A 136 -1.90 18.79 -11.20
C GLY A 136 -3.38 18.39 -11.12
N SER A 137 -3.70 17.11 -11.34
CA SER A 137 -5.06 16.61 -11.13
C SER A 137 -5.52 16.85 -9.69
N GLY A 138 -6.76 17.29 -9.53
CA GLY A 138 -7.38 17.51 -8.22
C GLY A 138 -7.69 16.20 -7.48
N LYS A 139 -8.16 16.35 -6.24
CA LYS A 139 -8.64 15.21 -5.42
C LYS A 139 -9.73 14.45 -6.16
N GLY A 140 -9.63 13.12 -6.12
CA GLY A 140 -10.55 12.19 -6.78
C GLY A 140 -10.09 11.72 -8.17
N ALA A 141 -8.99 12.25 -8.73
CA ALA A 141 -8.45 11.76 -10.00
C ALA A 141 -8.04 10.28 -9.90
N SER A 142 -7.46 9.88 -8.78
CA SER A 142 -7.13 8.48 -8.50
C SER A 142 -8.37 7.59 -8.47
N VAL A 143 -9.47 8.06 -7.86
CA VAL A 143 -10.75 7.32 -7.83
C VAL A 143 -11.29 7.09 -9.24
N VAL A 144 -11.29 8.13 -10.07
CA VAL A 144 -11.73 8.01 -11.47
C VAL A 144 -10.86 7.01 -12.24
N ARG A 145 -9.53 7.10 -12.07
CA ARG A 145 -8.60 6.21 -12.76
C ARG A 145 -8.71 4.77 -12.26
N ALA A 146 -8.80 4.57 -10.95
CA ALA A 146 -8.99 3.25 -10.36
C ALA A 146 -10.33 2.61 -10.80
N ALA A 147 -11.41 3.38 -10.87
CA ALA A 147 -12.71 2.89 -11.36
C ALA A 147 -12.66 2.45 -12.84
N GLN A 148 -11.81 3.09 -13.66
CA GLN A 148 -11.60 2.68 -15.05
C GLN A 148 -10.83 1.35 -15.16
N LEU A 149 -9.77 1.18 -14.35
CA LEU A 149 -8.92 -0.01 -14.40
C LEU A 149 -9.52 -1.18 -13.62
N PHE A 150 -10.25 -0.89 -12.55
CA PHE A 150 -10.84 -1.86 -11.63
C PHE A 150 -12.33 -1.60 -11.39
N PRO A 151 -13.19 -1.83 -12.39
CA PRO A 151 -14.63 -1.56 -12.25
C PRO A 151 -15.28 -2.33 -11.09
N THR A 152 -14.76 -3.51 -10.80
CA THR A 152 -15.22 -4.39 -9.72
C THR A 152 -14.91 -3.88 -8.31
N ALA A 153 -13.96 -2.93 -8.16
CA ALA A 153 -13.64 -2.32 -6.88
C ALA A 153 -14.76 -1.44 -6.31
N GLY A 154 -15.70 -1.01 -7.17
CA GLY A 154 -16.86 -0.22 -6.76
C GLY A 154 -16.55 1.18 -6.23
N LEU A 155 -15.35 1.71 -6.49
CA LEU A 155 -14.90 3.03 -6.04
C LEU A 155 -15.66 4.15 -6.78
N ARG A 156 -16.27 5.06 -6.02
CA ARG A 156 -17.10 6.14 -6.59
C ARG A 156 -16.93 7.48 -5.88
N ARG A 157 -16.49 7.48 -4.62
CA ARG A 157 -16.46 8.67 -3.76
C ARG A 157 -15.05 9.20 -3.61
N LYS A 158 -14.90 10.51 -3.60
CA LYS A 158 -13.60 11.17 -3.34
C LYS A 158 -12.97 10.78 -2.00
N SER A 159 -13.75 10.36 -1.03
CA SER A 159 -13.25 9.85 0.26
C SER A 159 -12.55 8.49 0.15
N GLU A 160 -12.63 7.83 -1.00
CA GLU A 160 -12.01 6.55 -1.27
C GLU A 160 -10.64 6.70 -1.97
N ASP A 161 -10.08 7.92 -1.97
CA ASP A 161 -8.76 8.22 -2.58
C ASP A 161 -7.68 7.25 -2.09
N GLY A 162 -7.62 6.92 -0.79
CA GLY A 162 -6.61 6.00 -0.25
C GLY A 162 -6.73 4.58 -0.81
N LYS A 163 -7.95 4.06 -0.99
CA LYS A 163 -8.16 2.77 -1.66
C LYS A 163 -7.77 2.82 -3.14
N ALA A 164 -8.10 3.91 -3.79
CA ALA A 164 -7.75 4.12 -5.19
C ALA A 164 -6.24 4.21 -5.36
N ASP A 165 -5.55 4.98 -4.51
CA ASP A 165 -4.09 5.11 -4.55
C ASP A 165 -3.41 3.76 -4.31
N ALA A 166 -3.82 2.99 -3.28
CA ALA A 166 -3.27 1.66 -3.02
C ALA A 166 -3.45 0.70 -4.22
N LEU A 167 -4.65 0.66 -4.85
CA LEU A 167 -4.88 -0.15 -6.05
C LEU A 167 -3.98 0.27 -7.22
N LEU A 168 -3.83 1.57 -7.43
CA LEU A 168 -3.03 2.10 -8.54
C LEU A 168 -1.53 1.89 -8.33
N ILE A 169 -1.06 1.92 -7.08
CA ILE A 169 0.32 1.57 -6.72
C ILE A 169 0.57 0.07 -6.96
N ALA A 170 -0.39 -0.80 -6.59
CA ALA A 170 -0.29 -2.23 -6.87
C ALA A 170 -0.24 -2.51 -8.38
N GLU A 171 -1.08 -1.84 -9.15
CA GLU A 171 -1.09 -1.93 -10.62
C GLU A 171 0.22 -1.41 -11.25
N TYR A 172 0.77 -0.32 -10.73
CA TYR A 172 2.10 0.16 -11.12
C TYR A 172 3.15 -0.93 -10.91
N ALA A 173 3.22 -1.51 -9.70
CA ALA A 173 4.19 -2.54 -9.38
C ALA A 173 4.05 -3.76 -10.29
N ARG A 174 2.81 -4.17 -10.58
CA ARG A 174 2.50 -5.27 -11.49
C ARG A 174 3.02 -5.01 -12.90
N ARG A 175 2.74 -3.84 -13.48
CA ARG A 175 3.18 -3.49 -14.85
C ARG A 175 4.70 -3.45 -14.96
N VAL A 176 5.37 -2.75 -14.04
CA VAL A 176 6.83 -2.64 -14.06
C VAL A 176 7.51 -3.99 -13.97
N LYS A 177 6.95 -4.92 -13.18
CA LYS A 177 7.51 -6.27 -13.05
C LYS A 177 7.24 -7.13 -14.29
N THR A 178 6.05 -7.03 -14.89
CA THR A 178 5.68 -7.80 -16.09
C THR A 178 6.38 -7.31 -17.37
N GLU A 179 6.79 -6.02 -17.42
CA GLU A 179 7.54 -5.46 -18.56
C GLU A 179 9.05 -5.75 -18.48
N SER A 180 9.53 -6.28 -17.34
CA SER A 180 10.95 -6.55 -17.10
C SER A 180 11.37 -7.99 -17.42
N TRP A 181 10.48 -8.80 -17.99
CA TRP A 181 10.68 -10.17 -18.49
C TRP A 181 10.36 -10.21 -20.00
#